data_d820c98b2b8260413660ad9004e7a075
#
_entry.id   d820c98b2b8260413660ad9004e7a075
#
_cell.length_a   1.000
_cell.length_b   1.000
_cell.length_c   1.000
_cell.angle_alpha   90.00
_cell.angle_beta   90.00
_cell.angle_gamma   90.00
#
_symmetry.space_group_name_H-M   'P 1'
#
loop_
_entity.id
_entity.type
_entity.pdbx_description
1 polymer ?
#
loop_
_entity_poly.entity_id
_entity_poly.type
_entity_poly.pdbx_seq_one_letter_code
_entity_poly.pdbx_strand_id
1 'polypeptide(L)'
;FTSVGAGYLWYISPNIDAVPELANENLRKAMTFALDRDAITGDVLKDGSAPCYTAVPPQFATGPDGSDFSADQTKFADSCAFDAAKAAEYYETAKSELGKDSFSFDMIVDADDAPQKVAQVVKEQLETTLPGLTVNLTVEPKKQRVQDMQDGNFQLGLTRWGPDYADPMTYLGMWVTGNSNNYGLWSDAEFDSIIEECTTGDLCTDPEGRWAALYDAEAIVLEQAVIFPLYGQCNAEMISSAVTGVDFHPVALNRVYKRAAKNA
;
A
#
# COMPACT_ATOMS: atom_id res chain seq x y z
N PHE A 1 21.06 17.48 3.83
CA PHE A 1 20.04 16.62 3.22
C PHE A 1 19.71 15.49 4.18
N THR A 2 18.43 15.30 4.45
CA THR A 2 17.92 14.22 5.29
C THR A 2 16.69 13.64 4.60
N SER A 3 16.60 12.32 4.53
CA SER A 3 15.38 11.63 4.11
C SER A 3 14.55 11.32 5.35
N VAL A 4 13.28 11.67 5.34
CA VAL A 4 12.37 11.50 6.46
C VAL A 4 11.14 10.73 5.99
N GLY A 5 10.82 9.63 6.67
CA GLY A 5 9.60 8.87 6.41
C GLY A 5 8.37 9.77 6.57
N ALA A 6 7.51 9.78 5.56
CA ALA A 6 6.30 10.60 5.54
C ALA A 6 5.08 9.86 6.08
N GLY A 7 5.23 8.59 6.43
CA GLY A 7 4.13 7.73 6.89
C GLY A 7 3.13 7.35 5.78
N TYR A 8 3.32 7.77 4.54
CA TYR A 8 2.40 7.39 3.46
C TYR A 8 2.76 6.02 2.87
N LEU A 9 1.78 5.13 2.82
CA LEU A 9 1.82 3.93 2.00
C LEU A 9 1.25 4.23 0.62
N TRP A 10 2.04 4.01 -0.44
CA TRP A 10 1.54 3.96 -1.81
C TRP A 10 1.24 2.53 -2.21
N TYR A 11 0.07 2.32 -2.80
CA TYR A 11 -0.40 1.00 -3.20
C TYR A 11 -1.34 1.07 -4.40
N ILE A 12 -1.56 -0.06 -5.05
CA ILE A 12 -2.62 -0.22 -6.04
C ILE A 12 -3.81 -0.86 -5.34
N SER A 13 -4.97 -0.25 -5.50
CA SER A 13 -6.25 -0.80 -5.08
C SER A 13 -6.98 -1.38 -6.30
N PRO A 14 -7.18 -2.69 -6.38
CA PRO A 14 -8.07 -3.29 -7.36
C PRO A 14 -9.52 -3.06 -6.95
N ASN A 15 -10.40 -2.81 -7.91
CA ASN A 15 -11.85 -2.78 -7.66
C ASN A 15 -12.40 -4.20 -7.74
N ILE A 16 -12.43 -4.87 -6.59
CA ILE A 16 -12.73 -6.31 -6.48
C ILE A 16 -14.23 -6.57 -6.71
N ASP A 17 -15.10 -5.66 -6.30
CA ASP A 17 -16.55 -5.83 -6.40
C ASP A 17 -17.06 -5.51 -7.81
N ALA A 18 -16.66 -4.38 -8.39
CA ALA A 18 -17.21 -3.92 -9.67
C ALA A 18 -16.56 -4.56 -10.90
N VAL A 19 -15.36 -5.14 -10.77
CA VAL A 19 -14.62 -5.75 -11.88
C VAL A 19 -14.53 -7.26 -11.68
N PRO A 20 -15.37 -8.06 -12.38
CA PRO A 20 -15.46 -9.50 -12.16
C PRO A 20 -14.13 -10.25 -12.27
N GLU A 21 -13.23 -9.83 -13.15
CA GLU A 21 -11.91 -10.43 -13.31
C GLU A 21 -11.03 -10.17 -12.06
N LEU A 22 -11.14 -8.99 -11.46
CA LEU A 22 -10.39 -8.63 -10.26
C LEU A 22 -10.96 -9.28 -8.98
N ALA A 23 -12.16 -9.85 -9.02
CA ALA A 23 -12.66 -10.73 -7.97
C ALA A 23 -11.84 -12.03 -7.87
N ASN A 24 -11.18 -12.45 -8.98
CA ASN A 24 -10.32 -13.63 -8.99
C ASN A 24 -9.02 -13.36 -8.23
N GLU A 25 -8.83 -14.10 -7.14
CA GLU A 25 -7.66 -13.95 -6.26
C GLU A 25 -6.35 -14.30 -6.96
N ASN A 26 -6.34 -15.35 -7.81
CA ASN A 26 -5.16 -15.76 -8.55
C ASN A 26 -4.69 -14.68 -9.52
N LEU A 27 -5.63 -13.92 -10.13
CA LEU A 27 -5.27 -12.77 -10.98
C LEU A 27 -4.62 -11.65 -10.16
N ARG A 28 -5.18 -11.33 -8.99
CA ARG A 28 -4.60 -10.31 -8.09
C ARG A 28 -3.22 -10.73 -7.57
N LYS A 29 -3.06 -12.01 -7.20
CA LYS A 29 -1.76 -12.58 -6.81
C LYS A 29 -0.75 -12.50 -7.96
N ALA A 30 -1.13 -12.86 -9.17
CA ALA A 30 -0.27 -12.73 -10.34
C ALA A 30 0.24 -11.30 -10.49
N MET A 31 -0.66 -10.31 -10.37
CA MET A 31 -0.31 -8.90 -10.50
C MET A 31 0.63 -8.43 -9.38
N THR A 32 0.40 -8.83 -8.13
CA THR A 32 1.27 -8.38 -7.03
C THR A 32 2.66 -8.99 -7.08
N PHE A 33 2.79 -10.27 -7.49
CA PHE A 33 4.09 -10.94 -7.68
C PHE A 33 4.86 -10.43 -8.91
N ALA A 34 4.20 -9.77 -9.85
CA ALA A 34 4.84 -9.16 -11.02
C ALA A 34 5.51 -7.80 -10.73
N LEU A 35 5.35 -7.24 -9.52
CA LEU A 35 5.81 -5.90 -9.16
C LEU A 35 7.16 -5.92 -8.44
N ASP A 36 8.21 -5.43 -9.10
CA ASP A 36 9.53 -5.17 -8.52
C ASP A 36 9.56 -3.80 -7.84
N ARG A 37 9.38 -3.82 -6.52
CA ARG A 37 9.32 -2.62 -5.67
C ARG A 37 10.67 -1.98 -5.46
N ASP A 38 11.74 -2.78 -5.50
CA ASP A 38 13.11 -2.27 -5.37
C ASP A 38 13.49 -1.44 -6.59
N ALA A 39 13.11 -1.88 -7.79
CA ALA A 39 13.27 -1.09 -9.01
C ALA A 39 12.45 0.21 -8.98
N ILE A 40 11.21 0.19 -8.46
CA ILE A 40 10.39 1.40 -8.31
C ILE A 40 11.08 2.43 -7.40
N THR A 41 11.59 2.03 -6.26
CA THR A 41 12.19 2.96 -5.30
C THR A 41 13.62 3.35 -5.65
N GLY A 42 14.42 2.37 -6.09
CA GLY A 42 15.85 2.55 -6.39
C GLY A 42 16.13 3.20 -7.73
N ASP A 43 15.33 2.91 -8.77
CA ASP A 43 15.60 3.38 -10.12
C ASP A 43 14.70 4.55 -10.55
N VAL A 44 13.47 4.63 -10.03
CA VAL A 44 12.49 5.64 -10.43
C VAL A 44 12.42 6.80 -9.45
N LEU A 45 12.12 6.52 -8.16
CA LEU A 45 11.90 7.56 -7.17
C LEU A 45 13.22 8.22 -6.70
N LYS A 46 14.18 7.45 -6.23
CA LYS A 46 15.50 7.92 -5.76
C LYS A 46 15.44 9.05 -4.74
N ASP A 47 14.36 9.11 -3.96
CA ASP A 47 14.08 10.18 -2.99
C ASP A 47 14.22 9.72 -1.54
N GLY A 48 14.62 8.45 -1.35
CA GLY A 48 14.72 7.79 -0.05
C GLY A 48 13.47 7.02 0.33
N SER A 49 12.44 6.99 -0.51
CA SER A 49 11.29 6.09 -0.36
C SER A 49 11.76 4.64 -0.32
N ALA A 50 11.18 3.83 0.56
CA ALA A 50 11.55 2.44 0.76
C ALA A 50 10.54 1.50 0.09
N PRO A 51 10.98 0.38 -0.52
CA PRO A 51 10.06 -0.64 -0.99
C PRO A 51 9.22 -1.14 0.18
N CYS A 52 7.93 -1.39 -0.05
CA CYS A 52 7.02 -1.83 0.99
C CYS A 52 6.33 -3.13 0.56
N TYR A 53 6.55 -4.18 1.36
CA TYR A 53 5.98 -5.51 1.19
C TYR A 53 4.93 -5.82 2.27
N THR A 54 4.51 -4.79 3.00
CA THR A 54 3.56 -4.84 4.10
C THR A 54 2.44 -3.82 3.89
N ALA A 55 1.29 -4.03 4.50
CA ALA A 55 0.18 -3.08 4.44
C ALA A 55 0.37 -1.89 5.39
N VAL A 56 1.24 -2.06 6.39
CA VAL A 56 1.71 -0.99 7.28
C VAL A 56 3.15 -0.65 6.92
N PRO A 57 3.51 0.62 6.63
CA PRO A 57 4.87 0.99 6.28
C PRO A 57 5.88 0.75 7.42
N PRO A 58 7.16 0.46 7.09
CA PRO A 58 8.20 0.33 8.10
C PRO A 58 8.49 1.66 8.80
N GLN A 59 9.02 1.57 10.02
CA GLN A 59 9.37 2.71 10.90
C GLN A 59 8.19 3.61 11.25
N PHE A 60 6.99 3.03 11.31
CA PHE A 60 5.76 3.78 11.56
C PHE A 60 5.18 3.51 12.96
N ALA A 61 4.98 2.28 13.33
CA ALA A 61 4.33 1.90 14.59
C ALA A 61 5.24 1.07 15.48
N THR A 62 5.34 1.45 16.76
CA THR A 62 6.19 0.78 17.74
C THR A 62 5.33 -0.05 18.69
N GLY A 63 5.67 -1.32 18.82
CA GLY A 63 4.98 -2.30 19.64
C GLY A 63 5.23 -2.19 21.13
N PRO A 64 4.54 -3.00 21.94
CA PRO A 64 4.71 -3.02 23.39
C PRO A 64 6.14 -3.37 23.84
N ASP A 65 6.86 -4.16 23.03
CA ASP A 65 8.25 -4.55 23.24
C ASP A 65 9.28 -3.55 22.69
N GLY A 66 8.83 -2.46 22.07
CA GLY A 66 9.67 -1.44 21.44
C GLY A 66 10.07 -1.76 19.99
N SER A 67 9.62 -2.89 19.42
CA SER A 67 9.88 -3.24 18.02
C SER A 67 9.00 -2.44 17.05
N ASP A 68 9.48 -2.23 15.84
CA ASP A 68 8.66 -1.70 14.74
C ASP A 68 7.74 -2.80 14.19
N PHE A 69 6.47 -2.47 13.94
CA PHE A 69 5.46 -3.41 13.42
C PHE A 69 5.90 -4.06 12.10
N SER A 70 6.48 -3.29 11.23
CA SER A 70 6.89 -3.71 9.89
C SER A 70 8.41 -3.81 9.73
N ALA A 71 9.15 -4.11 10.84
CA ALA A 71 10.61 -4.25 10.79
C ALA A 71 11.07 -5.34 9.83
N ASP A 72 10.34 -6.46 9.78
CA ASP A 72 10.63 -7.57 8.87
C ASP A 72 9.78 -7.46 7.59
N GLN A 73 10.34 -6.80 6.57
CA GLN A 73 9.72 -6.68 5.25
C GLN A 73 9.68 -8.01 4.47
N THR A 74 10.35 -9.05 4.95
CA THR A 74 10.33 -10.38 4.33
C THR A 74 9.24 -11.30 4.89
N LYS A 75 8.57 -10.89 5.96
CA LYS A 75 7.53 -11.67 6.66
C LYS A 75 6.44 -12.18 5.69
N PHE A 76 6.06 -11.35 4.73
CA PHE A 76 5.04 -11.66 3.72
C PHE A 76 5.64 -11.87 2.32
N ALA A 77 6.93 -12.26 2.23
CA ALA A 77 7.57 -12.48 0.93
C ALA A 77 6.84 -13.54 0.09
N ASP A 78 6.27 -14.55 0.74
CA ASP A 78 5.49 -15.60 0.06
C ASP A 78 4.13 -15.13 -0.46
N SER A 79 3.69 -13.93 -0.07
CA SER A 79 2.41 -13.34 -0.49
C SER A 79 2.58 -12.19 -1.48
N CYS A 80 3.69 -11.44 -1.46
CA CYS A 80 3.80 -10.22 -2.27
C CYS A 80 5.20 -9.83 -2.77
N ALA A 81 6.28 -10.60 -2.48
CA ALA A 81 7.60 -10.30 -3.04
C ALA A 81 7.61 -10.51 -4.56
N PHE A 82 8.45 -9.75 -5.28
CA PHE A 82 8.62 -9.95 -6.72
C PHE A 82 9.11 -11.37 -7.03
N ASP A 83 8.32 -12.10 -7.80
CA ASP A 83 8.64 -13.44 -8.29
C ASP A 83 7.92 -13.69 -9.62
N ALA A 84 8.64 -13.52 -10.72
CA ALA A 84 8.07 -13.66 -12.06
C ALA A 84 7.56 -15.09 -12.35
N ALA A 85 8.14 -16.12 -11.71
CA ALA A 85 7.69 -17.50 -11.90
C ALA A 85 6.36 -17.76 -11.18
N LYS A 86 6.23 -17.31 -9.91
CA LYS A 86 4.95 -17.35 -9.18
C LYS A 86 3.89 -16.50 -9.89
N ALA A 87 4.25 -15.30 -10.36
CA ALA A 87 3.33 -14.44 -11.12
C ALA A 87 2.76 -15.17 -12.35
N ALA A 88 3.62 -15.83 -13.14
CA ALA A 88 3.19 -16.59 -14.30
C ALA A 88 2.29 -17.78 -13.92
N GLU A 89 2.60 -18.51 -12.86
CA GLU A 89 1.80 -19.66 -12.38
C GLU A 89 0.39 -19.21 -11.98
N TYR A 90 0.27 -18.17 -11.15
CA TYR A 90 -1.01 -17.60 -10.76
C TYR A 90 -1.78 -17.04 -11.95
N TYR A 91 -1.08 -16.43 -12.92
CA TYR A 91 -1.71 -15.88 -14.11
C TYR A 91 -2.33 -16.94 -15.00
N GLU A 92 -1.63 -18.06 -15.26
CA GLU A 92 -2.17 -19.18 -16.02
C GLU A 92 -3.35 -19.85 -15.29
N THR A 93 -3.30 -19.93 -13.96
CA THR A 93 -4.43 -20.40 -13.15
C THR A 93 -5.64 -19.48 -13.32
N ALA A 94 -5.45 -18.16 -13.20
CA ALA A 94 -6.51 -17.18 -13.37
C ALA A 94 -7.13 -17.22 -14.78
N LYS A 95 -6.32 -17.35 -15.83
CA LYS A 95 -6.82 -17.55 -17.21
C LYS A 95 -7.73 -18.76 -17.32
N SER A 96 -7.31 -19.88 -16.74
CA SER A 96 -8.08 -21.12 -16.74
C SER A 96 -9.41 -20.99 -16.02
N GLU A 97 -9.41 -20.36 -14.83
CA GLU A 97 -10.60 -20.16 -14.00
C GLU A 97 -11.59 -19.19 -14.64
N LEU A 98 -11.08 -18.13 -15.27
CA LEU A 98 -11.91 -17.08 -15.91
C LEU A 98 -12.27 -17.41 -17.36
N GLY A 99 -11.67 -18.44 -17.96
CA GLY A 99 -11.89 -18.81 -19.36
C GLY A 99 -11.45 -17.71 -20.34
N LYS A 100 -10.37 -16.98 -20.02
CA LYS A 100 -9.84 -15.85 -20.81
C LYS A 100 -8.33 -15.99 -21.01
N ASP A 101 -7.85 -15.63 -22.19
CA ASP A 101 -6.44 -15.66 -22.54
C ASP A 101 -5.73 -14.31 -22.33
N SER A 102 -6.50 -13.24 -22.14
CA SER A 102 -5.97 -11.90 -21.99
C SER A 102 -6.89 -11.01 -21.14
N PHE A 103 -6.30 -9.98 -20.52
CA PHE A 103 -6.99 -9.01 -19.69
C PHE A 103 -6.57 -7.59 -20.04
N SER A 104 -7.48 -6.64 -19.89
CA SER A 104 -7.18 -5.22 -20.06
C SER A 104 -7.84 -4.43 -18.96
N PHE A 105 -7.05 -3.60 -18.24
CA PHE A 105 -7.52 -2.77 -17.14
C PHE A 105 -7.11 -1.32 -17.32
N ASP A 106 -8.02 -0.42 -16.98
CA ASP A 106 -7.74 0.99 -16.84
C ASP A 106 -7.22 1.26 -15.40
N MET A 107 -6.09 1.94 -15.28
CA MET A 107 -5.51 2.37 -14.01
C MET A 107 -5.54 3.89 -13.91
N ILE A 108 -6.30 4.40 -12.94
CA ILE A 108 -6.33 5.83 -12.63
C ILE A 108 -5.16 6.22 -11.73
N VAL A 109 -4.56 7.38 -11.99
CA VAL A 109 -3.35 7.86 -11.30
C VAL A 109 -3.38 9.38 -11.13
N ASP A 110 -2.75 9.88 -10.05
CA ASP A 110 -2.60 11.31 -9.81
C ASP A 110 -1.79 12.00 -10.92
N ALA A 111 -2.16 13.25 -11.25
CA ALA A 111 -1.48 14.06 -12.25
C ALA A 111 -0.09 14.58 -11.82
N ASP A 112 0.36 14.27 -10.61
CA ASP A 112 1.69 14.61 -10.12
C ASP A 112 2.79 13.76 -10.80
N ASP A 113 3.99 14.30 -10.96
CA ASP A 113 5.10 13.67 -11.70
C ASP A 113 5.51 12.29 -11.15
N ALA A 114 5.66 12.17 -9.83
CA ALA A 114 6.14 10.94 -9.23
C ALA A 114 5.14 9.77 -9.38
N PRO A 115 3.85 9.91 -9.07
CA PRO A 115 2.85 8.87 -9.34
C PRO A 115 2.76 8.47 -10.79
N GLN A 116 2.86 9.41 -11.75
CA GLN A 116 2.84 9.06 -13.16
C GLN A 116 4.04 8.21 -13.59
N LYS A 117 5.25 8.53 -13.10
CA LYS A 117 6.45 7.73 -13.37
C LYS A 117 6.33 6.33 -12.76
N VAL A 118 5.84 6.22 -11.53
CA VAL A 118 5.58 4.93 -10.89
C VAL A 118 4.55 4.13 -11.68
N ALA A 119 3.45 4.75 -12.11
CA ALA A 119 2.42 4.08 -12.89
C ALA A 119 2.94 3.54 -14.23
N GLN A 120 3.84 4.27 -14.92
CA GLN A 120 4.47 3.80 -16.15
C GLN A 120 5.32 2.54 -15.92
N VAL A 121 6.11 2.53 -14.85
CA VAL A 121 6.94 1.35 -14.50
C VAL A 121 6.08 0.18 -14.06
N VAL A 122 5.05 0.41 -13.24
CA VAL A 122 4.07 -0.62 -12.86
C VAL A 122 3.42 -1.25 -14.11
N LYS A 123 2.96 -0.40 -15.05
CA LYS A 123 2.42 -0.88 -16.33
C LYS A 123 3.43 -1.76 -17.07
N GLU A 124 4.67 -1.30 -17.23
CA GLU A 124 5.72 -2.04 -17.93
C GLU A 124 6.02 -3.38 -17.26
N GLN A 125 6.12 -3.41 -15.92
CA GLN A 125 6.35 -4.63 -15.15
C GLN A 125 5.22 -5.63 -15.32
N LEU A 126 3.96 -5.18 -15.20
CA LEU A 126 2.78 -6.02 -15.36
C LEU A 126 2.68 -6.60 -16.77
N GLU A 127 2.82 -5.77 -17.81
CA GLU A 127 2.69 -6.20 -19.21
C GLU A 127 3.85 -7.10 -19.66
N THR A 128 5.05 -6.90 -19.10
CA THR A 128 6.22 -7.72 -19.42
C THR A 128 6.17 -9.08 -18.72
N THR A 129 5.75 -9.10 -17.46
CA THR A 129 5.72 -10.32 -16.64
C THR A 129 4.51 -11.21 -16.93
N LEU A 130 3.38 -10.59 -17.31
CA LEU A 130 2.09 -11.26 -17.55
C LEU A 130 1.64 -11.08 -19.02
N PRO A 131 2.17 -11.86 -19.96
CA PRO A 131 1.84 -11.72 -21.39
C PRO A 131 0.35 -11.87 -21.66
N GLY A 132 -0.24 -10.87 -22.34
CA GLY A 132 -1.68 -10.79 -22.58
C GLY A 132 -2.42 -9.90 -21.58
N LEU A 133 -1.76 -9.38 -20.54
CA LEU A 133 -2.29 -8.31 -19.71
C LEU A 133 -1.92 -6.96 -20.35
N THR A 134 -2.88 -6.02 -20.35
CA THR A 134 -2.70 -4.63 -20.79
C THR A 134 -3.19 -3.69 -19.71
N VAL A 135 -2.43 -2.65 -19.41
CA VAL A 135 -2.81 -1.59 -18.47
C VAL A 135 -2.85 -0.26 -19.20
N ASN A 136 -4.02 0.39 -19.21
CA ASN A 136 -4.18 1.74 -19.75
C ASN A 136 -4.13 2.75 -18.61
N LEU A 137 -3.30 3.79 -18.74
CA LEU A 137 -3.17 4.81 -17.71
C LEU A 137 -4.12 5.98 -17.98
N THR A 138 -4.94 6.33 -16.99
CA THR A 138 -5.78 7.51 -16.99
C THR A 138 -5.27 8.49 -15.93
N VAL A 139 -4.76 9.63 -16.37
CA VAL A 139 -4.17 10.65 -15.50
C VAL A 139 -5.22 11.66 -15.11
N GLU A 140 -5.42 11.85 -13.81
CA GLU A 140 -6.45 12.71 -13.25
C GLU A 140 -5.91 13.64 -12.16
N PRO A 141 -6.52 14.82 -11.95
CA PRO A 141 -6.27 15.58 -10.74
C PRO A 141 -6.59 14.74 -9.50
N LYS A 142 -5.73 14.79 -8.47
CA LYS A 142 -5.89 13.97 -7.24
C LYS A 142 -7.30 13.96 -6.68
N LYS A 143 -8.00 15.13 -6.66
CA LYS A 143 -9.36 15.21 -6.14
C LYS A 143 -10.34 14.38 -6.97
N GLN A 144 -10.19 14.38 -8.30
CA GLN A 144 -11.04 13.60 -9.19
C GLN A 144 -10.77 12.11 -8.99
N ARG A 145 -9.49 11.69 -9.00
CA ARG A 145 -9.12 10.28 -8.77
C ARG A 145 -9.69 9.74 -7.44
N VAL A 146 -9.61 10.52 -6.35
CA VAL A 146 -10.19 10.12 -5.05
C VAL A 146 -11.71 9.96 -5.16
N GLN A 147 -12.40 10.90 -5.84
CA GLN A 147 -13.83 10.84 -6.02
C GLN A 147 -14.23 9.61 -6.85
N ASP A 148 -13.53 9.34 -7.96
CA ASP A 148 -13.82 8.19 -8.81
C ASP A 148 -13.60 6.86 -8.08
N MET A 149 -12.58 6.78 -7.20
CA MET A 149 -12.40 5.61 -6.33
C MET A 149 -13.54 5.46 -5.31
N GLN A 150 -14.01 6.56 -4.71
CA GLN A 150 -15.12 6.54 -3.75
C GLN A 150 -16.45 6.16 -4.42
N ASP A 151 -16.64 6.57 -5.67
CA ASP A 151 -17.85 6.28 -6.44
C ASP A 151 -17.80 4.90 -7.14
N GLY A 152 -16.67 4.16 -7.01
CA GLY A 152 -16.47 2.88 -7.67
C GLY A 152 -16.18 2.97 -9.17
N ASN A 153 -15.91 4.17 -9.71
CA ASN A 153 -15.66 4.44 -11.12
C ASN A 153 -14.20 4.20 -11.52
N PHE A 154 -13.64 3.06 -11.16
CA PHE A 154 -12.27 2.68 -11.48
C PHE A 154 -12.14 1.16 -11.61
N GLN A 155 -11.06 0.69 -12.21
CA GLN A 155 -10.70 -0.73 -12.21
C GLN A 155 -9.46 -0.98 -11.35
N LEU A 156 -8.37 -0.25 -11.60
CA LEU A 156 -7.19 -0.19 -10.74
C LEU A 156 -6.96 1.28 -10.33
N GLY A 157 -6.64 1.52 -9.07
CA GLY A 157 -6.32 2.86 -8.59
C GLY A 157 -4.94 2.90 -7.96
N LEU A 158 -3.99 3.68 -8.53
CA LEU A 158 -2.74 3.99 -7.84
C LEU A 158 -3.00 5.11 -6.85
N THR A 159 -2.96 4.78 -5.57
CA THR A 159 -3.34 5.66 -4.48
C THR A 159 -2.37 5.60 -3.32
N ARG A 160 -2.59 6.45 -2.32
CA ARG A 160 -1.84 6.43 -1.07
C ARG A 160 -2.74 6.67 0.13
N TRP A 161 -2.35 6.10 1.25
CA TRP A 161 -2.90 6.44 2.55
C TRP A 161 -1.83 7.10 3.42
N GLY A 162 -2.22 8.14 4.14
CA GLY A 162 -1.41 8.78 5.18
C GLY A 162 -2.04 8.52 6.54
N PRO A 163 -1.23 8.23 7.57
CA PRO A 163 -1.75 7.84 8.87
C PRO A 163 -2.43 9.00 9.60
N ASP A 164 -3.55 8.72 10.24
CA ASP A 164 -4.25 9.67 11.11
C ASP A 164 -3.70 9.66 12.55
N TYR A 165 -3.15 8.50 12.98
CA TYR A 165 -2.55 8.27 14.30
C TYR A 165 -1.46 7.19 14.22
N ALA A 166 -0.57 7.13 15.23
CA ALA A 166 0.59 6.23 15.23
C ALA A 166 0.23 4.83 15.77
N ASP A 167 -0.57 4.08 15.00
CA ASP A 167 -0.97 2.71 15.29
C ASP A 167 -1.24 1.97 13.96
N PRO A 168 -0.94 0.66 13.83
CA PRO A 168 -1.20 -0.11 12.61
C PRO A 168 -2.67 -0.06 12.15
N MET A 169 -3.59 0.11 13.08
CA MET A 169 -5.02 0.21 12.82
C MET A 169 -5.39 1.34 11.84
N THR A 170 -4.59 2.42 11.76
CA THR A 170 -4.85 3.51 10.80
C THR A 170 -4.78 3.06 9.34
N TYR A 171 -4.07 1.95 9.08
CA TYR A 171 -4.01 1.30 7.77
C TYR A 171 -4.99 0.13 7.70
N LEU A 172 -4.91 -0.81 8.65
CA LEU A 172 -5.67 -2.04 8.60
C LEU A 172 -7.18 -1.80 8.71
N GLY A 173 -7.60 -0.85 9.53
CA GLY A 173 -9.02 -0.48 9.65
C GLY A 173 -9.69 0.03 8.37
N MET A 174 -8.90 0.42 7.34
CA MET A 174 -9.46 0.86 6.06
C MET A 174 -10.19 -0.25 5.31
N TRP A 175 -9.77 -1.49 5.45
CA TRP A 175 -10.31 -2.63 4.67
C TRP A 175 -11.43 -3.39 5.36
N VAL A 176 -11.91 -2.91 6.51
CA VAL A 176 -13.13 -3.43 7.14
C VAL A 176 -14.32 -3.30 6.17
N THR A 177 -15.15 -4.31 6.15
CA THR A 177 -16.36 -4.33 5.33
C THR A 177 -17.20 -3.07 5.52
N GLY A 178 -17.50 -2.38 4.44
CA GLY A 178 -18.29 -1.15 4.44
C GLY A 178 -17.54 0.13 4.85
N ASN A 179 -16.23 0.07 5.13
CA ASN A 179 -15.43 1.28 5.35
C ASN A 179 -15.33 2.09 4.05
N SER A 180 -15.50 3.41 4.13
CA SER A 180 -15.48 4.32 2.97
C SER A 180 -14.12 4.41 2.25
N ASN A 181 -13.04 3.95 2.89
CA ASN A 181 -11.70 3.88 2.30
C ASN A 181 -11.39 2.50 1.71
N ASN A 182 -12.27 1.53 1.89
CA ASN A 182 -12.22 0.22 1.24
C ASN A 182 -12.77 0.35 -0.19
N TYR A 183 -12.01 1.00 -1.05
CA TYR A 183 -12.46 1.35 -2.41
C TYR A 183 -12.79 0.15 -3.28
N GLY A 184 -12.13 -0.98 -3.06
CA GLY A 184 -12.39 -2.23 -3.77
C GLY A 184 -13.60 -3.00 -3.26
N LEU A 185 -14.25 -2.53 -2.19
CA LEU A 185 -15.40 -3.15 -1.51
C LEU A 185 -15.16 -4.62 -1.10
N TRP A 186 -13.91 -4.96 -0.83
CA TRP A 186 -13.55 -6.28 -0.32
C TRP A 186 -14.22 -6.55 1.03
N SER A 187 -14.55 -7.80 1.30
CA SER A 187 -15.21 -8.23 2.54
C SER A 187 -14.66 -9.58 2.97
N ASP A 188 -14.28 -9.68 4.24
CA ASP A 188 -13.82 -10.91 4.85
C ASP A 188 -14.25 -10.92 6.34
N ALA A 189 -15.01 -11.92 6.73
CA ALA A 189 -15.59 -11.98 8.08
C ALA A 189 -14.53 -12.28 9.16
N GLU A 190 -13.47 -13.00 8.84
CA GLU A 190 -12.38 -13.27 9.78
C GLU A 190 -11.58 -11.99 10.03
N PHE A 191 -11.24 -11.27 8.96
CA PHE A 191 -10.58 -9.96 9.05
C PHE A 191 -11.41 -8.98 9.89
N ASP A 192 -12.71 -8.84 9.59
CA ASP A 192 -13.60 -7.92 10.30
C ASP A 192 -13.67 -8.27 11.80
N SER A 193 -13.74 -9.56 12.13
CA SER A 193 -13.76 -10.04 13.52
C SER A 193 -12.46 -9.70 14.26
N ILE A 194 -11.30 -9.88 13.63
CA ILE A 194 -10.01 -9.52 14.23
C ILE A 194 -9.94 -8.01 14.51
N ILE A 195 -10.36 -7.19 13.56
CA ILE A 195 -10.34 -5.73 13.72
C ILE A 195 -11.33 -5.29 14.82
N GLU A 196 -12.51 -5.91 14.91
CA GLU A 196 -13.48 -5.64 15.96
C GLU A 196 -12.93 -5.98 17.35
N GLU A 197 -12.31 -7.16 17.52
CA GLU A 197 -11.66 -7.56 18.79
C GLU A 197 -10.54 -6.59 19.19
N CYS A 198 -9.75 -6.11 18.22
CA CYS A 198 -8.69 -5.12 18.43
C CYS A 198 -9.21 -3.72 18.77
N THR A 199 -10.49 -3.41 18.49
CA THR A 199 -11.05 -2.05 18.60
C THR A 199 -12.02 -1.94 19.78
N THR A 200 -12.91 -2.90 19.96
CA THR A 200 -13.99 -2.88 20.96
C THR A 200 -14.08 -4.16 21.80
N GLY A 201 -13.41 -5.22 21.38
CA GLY A 201 -13.37 -6.51 22.07
C GLY A 201 -12.30 -6.61 23.16
N ASP A 202 -12.03 -7.83 23.60
CA ASP A 202 -11.12 -8.13 24.73
C ASP A 202 -9.67 -7.70 24.45
N LEU A 203 -9.23 -7.70 23.17
CA LEU A 203 -7.88 -7.30 22.78
C LEU A 203 -7.60 -5.79 22.91
N CYS A 204 -8.64 -4.96 23.09
CA CYS A 204 -8.45 -3.51 23.36
C CYS A 204 -7.56 -3.24 24.59
N THR A 205 -7.60 -4.13 25.58
CA THR A 205 -6.86 -3.97 26.85
C THR A 205 -5.68 -4.91 26.97
N ASP A 206 -5.40 -5.71 25.95
CA ASP A 206 -4.25 -6.60 25.83
C ASP A 206 -3.33 -6.12 24.68
N PRO A 207 -2.31 -5.27 24.97
CA PRO A 207 -1.45 -4.72 23.92
C PRO A 207 -0.66 -5.78 23.14
N GLU A 208 -0.22 -6.85 23.79
CA GLU A 208 0.55 -7.92 23.14
C GLU A 208 -0.34 -8.79 22.26
N GLY A 209 -1.50 -9.21 22.77
CA GLY A 209 -2.48 -9.97 22.01
C GLY A 209 -3.04 -9.16 20.84
N ARG A 210 -3.31 -7.88 21.05
CA ARG A 210 -3.74 -6.96 19.98
C ARG A 210 -2.69 -6.82 18.88
N TRP A 211 -1.43 -6.69 19.27
CA TRP A 211 -0.32 -6.56 18.30
C TRP A 211 -0.20 -7.80 17.42
N ALA A 212 -0.29 -9.00 18.02
CA ALA A 212 -0.28 -10.25 17.30
C ALA A 212 -1.50 -10.39 16.35
N ALA A 213 -2.69 -10.05 16.84
CA ALA A 213 -3.92 -10.10 16.02
C ALA A 213 -3.88 -9.13 14.82
N LEU A 214 -3.27 -7.94 14.98
CA LEU A 214 -3.07 -7.02 13.85
C LEU A 214 -2.10 -7.58 12.80
N TYR A 215 -1.13 -8.40 13.19
CA TYR A 215 -0.31 -9.14 12.23
C TYR A 215 -1.10 -10.18 11.45
N ASP A 216 -2.02 -10.89 12.12
CA ASP A 216 -2.89 -11.87 11.47
C ASP A 216 -3.84 -11.16 10.48
N ALA A 217 -4.38 -10.01 10.86
CA ALA A 217 -5.20 -9.18 9.97
C ALA A 217 -4.40 -8.70 8.74
N GLU A 218 -3.14 -8.26 8.92
CA GLU A 218 -2.28 -7.88 7.81
C GLU A 218 -1.99 -9.04 6.86
N ALA A 219 -1.79 -10.25 7.41
CA ALA A 219 -1.59 -11.46 6.61
C ALA A 219 -2.77 -11.72 5.67
N ILE A 220 -4.00 -11.64 6.15
CA ILE A 220 -5.22 -11.85 5.35
C ILE A 220 -5.26 -10.87 4.16
N VAL A 221 -5.00 -9.59 4.40
CA VAL A 221 -4.99 -8.54 3.36
C VAL A 221 -3.97 -8.83 2.26
N LEU A 222 -2.77 -9.26 2.64
CA LEU A 222 -1.67 -9.51 1.71
C LEU A 222 -1.82 -10.86 1.00
N GLU A 223 -2.22 -11.91 1.72
CA GLU A 223 -2.41 -13.25 1.15
C GLU A 223 -3.55 -13.29 0.14
N GLN A 224 -4.61 -12.52 0.34
CA GLN A 224 -5.70 -12.40 -0.61
C GLN A 224 -5.45 -11.32 -1.69
N ALA A 225 -4.28 -10.67 -1.66
CA ALA A 225 -3.91 -9.58 -2.56
C ALA A 225 -5.03 -8.51 -2.68
N VAL A 226 -5.55 -8.08 -1.53
CA VAL A 226 -6.61 -7.05 -1.43
C VAL A 226 -6.10 -5.70 -1.94
N ILE A 227 -4.83 -5.43 -1.70
CA ILE A 227 -4.06 -4.32 -2.24
C ILE A 227 -2.71 -4.83 -2.74
N PHE A 228 -2.04 -4.04 -3.58
CA PHE A 228 -0.66 -4.28 -3.98
C PHE A 228 0.21 -3.17 -3.37
N PRO A 229 0.82 -3.37 -2.18
CA PRO A 229 1.72 -2.39 -1.59
C PRO A 229 2.88 -2.11 -2.54
N LEU A 230 3.35 -0.88 -2.63
CA LEU A 230 4.46 -0.49 -3.50
C LEU A 230 5.62 0.09 -2.69
N TYR A 231 5.39 1.20 -1.99
CA TYR A 231 6.45 1.86 -1.22
C TYR A 231 5.92 2.72 -0.08
N GLY A 232 6.74 2.81 0.96
CA GLY A 232 6.62 3.83 2.00
C GLY A 232 7.28 5.12 1.54
N GLN A 233 6.51 6.21 1.46
CA GLN A 233 7.01 7.49 0.96
C GLN A 233 7.97 8.13 1.95
N CYS A 234 9.13 8.57 1.46
CA CYS A 234 10.00 9.50 2.15
C CYS A 234 9.96 10.88 1.51
N ASN A 235 10.22 11.89 2.32
CA ASN A 235 10.43 13.26 1.86
C ASN A 235 11.91 13.61 1.96
N ALA A 236 12.44 14.15 0.87
CA ALA A 236 13.78 14.71 0.85
C ALA A 236 13.77 16.11 1.47
N GLU A 237 14.48 16.29 2.57
CA GLU A 237 14.52 17.55 3.32
C GLU A 237 15.87 18.23 3.24
N MET A 238 15.87 19.52 2.95
CA MET A 238 17.05 20.36 3.06
C MET A 238 16.84 21.41 4.15
N ILE A 239 17.63 21.28 5.22
CA ILE A 239 17.61 22.23 6.33
C ILE A 239 19.00 22.89 6.39
N SER A 240 19.04 24.22 6.50
CA SER A 240 20.29 24.94 6.72
C SER A 240 20.96 24.45 8.02
N SER A 241 22.29 24.27 8.00
CA SER A 241 23.06 23.92 9.20
C SER A 241 22.95 24.95 10.32
N ALA A 242 22.53 26.17 10.01
CA ALA A 242 22.23 27.21 10.98
C ALA A 242 20.89 27.01 11.70
N VAL A 243 20.02 26.09 11.25
CA VAL A 243 18.72 25.82 11.87
C VAL A 243 18.78 24.55 12.70
N THR A 244 18.28 24.65 13.94
CA THR A 244 18.20 23.51 14.88
C THR A 244 16.78 23.41 15.46
N GLY A 245 16.43 22.27 16.09
CA GLY A 245 15.17 22.08 16.82
C GLY A 245 13.92 21.96 15.93
N VAL A 246 14.08 21.51 14.67
CA VAL A 246 12.96 21.06 13.83
C VAL A 246 12.71 19.60 14.13
N ASP A 247 11.52 19.25 14.59
CA ASP A 247 11.11 17.87 14.85
C ASP A 247 10.30 17.35 13.65
N PHE A 248 10.51 16.08 13.30
CA PHE A 248 9.81 15.38 12.24
C PHE A 248 8.91 14.29 12.83
N HIS A 249 7.71 14.17 12.29
CA HIS A 249 6.75 13.15 12.69
C HIS A 249 6.12 12.50 11.44
N PRO A 250 5.90 11.18 11.43
CA PRO A 250 5.22 10.51 10.30
C PRO A 250 3.71 10.75 10.29
N VAL A 251 3.13 11.27 11.38
CA VAL A 251 1.69 11.44 11.58
C VAL A 251 1.33 12.92 11.73
N ALA A 252 0.19 13.32 11.19
CA ALA A 252 -0.40 14.65 11.27
C ALA A 252 0.50 15.76 10.71
N LEU A 253 1.23 16.47 11.54
CA LEU A 253 2.15 17.52 11.13
C LEU A 253 3.54 16.93 10.92
N ASN A 254 3.95 16.78 9.67
CA ASN A 254 5.26 16.24 9.34
C ASN A 254 6.42 17.05 9.92
N ARG A 255 6.23 18.33 10.24
CA ARG A 255 7.25 19.21 10.80
C ARG A 255 6.68 20.03 11.95
N VAL A 256 7.40 20.05 13.07
CA VAL A 256 7.08 20.89 14.24
C VAL A 256 8.23 21.86 14.49
N TYR A 257 7.95 23.13 14.43
CA TYR A 257 8.90 24.23 14.58
C TYR A 257 8.91 24.87 15.97
N LYS A 258 8.23 24.26 16.96
CA LYS A 258 8.10 24.83 18.32
C LYS A 258 9.43 25.13 19.00
N ARG A 259 10.45 24.31 18.68
CA ARG A 259 11.82 24.44 19.23
C ARG A 259 12.83 24.93 18.19
N ALA A 260 12.36 25.28 16.99
CA ALA A 260 13.25 25.72 15.93
C ALA A 260 13.96 27.02 16.28
N ALA A 261 15.26 27.05 16.10
CA ALA A 261 16.10 28.22 16.30
C ALA A 261 17.10 28.36 15.13
N LYS A 262 17.43 29.61 14.81
CA LYS A 262 18.50 29.91 13.87
C LYS A 262 19.70 30.40 14.64
N ASN A 263 20.80 29.69 14.55
CA ASN A 263 22.08 30.10 15.11
C ASN A 263 22.70 31.20 14.22
N ALA A 264 23.31 32.18 14.85
CA ALA A 264 23.94 33.31 14.14
C ALA A 264 25.20 32.87 13.39
#